data_b00c1a9207d4ed11cefa69a148b15a39
#
_entry.id   b00c1a9207d4ed11cefa69a148b15a39
#
_cell.length_a   1.000
_cell.length_b   1.000
_cell.length_c   1.000
_cell.angle_alpha   90.00
_cell.angle_beta   90.00
_cell.angle_gamma   90.00
#
_symmetry.space_group_name_H-M   'P 1'
#
loop_
_entity.id
_entity.type
_entity.pdbx_description
1 polymer ?
#
loop_
_entity_poly.entity_id
_entity_poly.type
_entity_poly.pdbx_seq_one_letter_code
_entity_poly.pdbx_strand_id
1 'polypeptide(L)'
;MAAALPVPNAPRVGAPRIDPSRPLSEAVEQHLQRYFDLHGDQLPPPGLYDRVLREVERPLIQIALDACNGNQLRCADLLQINRNTLRKKVNDLNIEVTRRRRLM
;
A
#
# COMPACT_ATOMS: atom_id res chain seq x y z
N MET A 1 -6.13 -12.48 -19.17
CA MET A 1 -6.18 -11.97 -19.19
C MET A 1 -6.62 -11.32 -18.91
N ALA A 2 -6.64 -11.19 -18.64
CA ALA A 2 -7.00 -10.55 -18.23
C ALA A 2 -7.28 -9.76 -18.40
N ALA A 3 -7.55 -9.57 -18.53
CA ALA A 3 -7.83 -8.79 -18.88
C ALA A 3 -8.00 -7.90 -18.33
N ALA A 4 -7.66 -7.50 -18.56
CA ALA A 4 -7.61 -6.52 -18.01
C ALA A 4 -8.61 -5.70 -18.24
N LEU A 5 -9.12 -5.18 -17.40
CA LEU A 5 -10.02 -4.42 -17.63
C LEU A 5 -9.51 -3.22 -17.87
N PRO A 6 -9.86 -2.51 -18.55
CA PRO A 6 -9.47 -1.34 -18.94
C PRO A 6 -9.65 -0.43 -17.86
N VAL A 7 -8.78 0.26 -17.55
CA VAL A 7 -8.90 1.11 -16.67
C VAL A 7 -9.46 2.22 -17.19
N PRO A 8 -10.41 2.65 -16.80
CA PRO A 8 -11.08 3.67 -17.40
C PRO A 8 -10.30 4.89 -17.41
N ASN A 9 -9.73 5.27 -16.55
CA ASN A 9 -9.10 6.38 -16.66
C ASN A 9 -7.84 6.19 -16.98
N ALA A 10 -7.67 5.93 -17.83
CA ALA A 10 -6.62 5.68 -18.29
C ALA A 10 -5.74 6.55 -17.99
N PRO A 11 -4.80 6.50 -18.16
CA PRO A 11 -3.82 7.05 -17.76
C PRO A 11 -3.56 8.28 -17.88
N ARG A 12 -3.25 8.93 -17.13
CA ARG A 12 -2.88 10.00 -17.26
C ARG A 12 -1.55 9.93 -17.56
N VAL A 13 -1.06 10.67 -18.28
CA VAL A 13 0.15 10.64 -18.73
C VAL A 13 1.08 10.93 -17.66
N GLY A 14 2.12 10.45 -17.56
CA GLY A 14 3.10 10.75 -16.59
C GLY A 14 2.88 10.06 -15.30
N ALA A 15 1.75 9.58 -15.07
CA ALA A 15 1.51 8.90 -13.84
C ALA A 15 1.93 7.49 -13.99
N PRO A 16 2.46 6.92 -12.98
CA PRO A 16 2.82 5.55 -13.05
C PRO A 16 1.57 4.80 -13.13
N ARG A 17 1.52 3.86 -13.99
CA ARG A 17 0.42 3.18 -14.19
C ARG A 17 0.38 1.94 -13.49
N ILE A 18 -0.49 1.59 -12.67
CA ILE A 18 -0.65 0.35 -12.09
C ILE A 18 -1.64 -0.41 -12.85
N ASP A 19 -1.24 -1.48 -13.42
CA ASP A 19 -2.09 -2.33 -14.19
C ASP A 19 -2.75 -3.31 -13.24
N PRO A 20 -4.03 -3.24 -13.02
CA PRO A 20 -4.67 -4.12 -12.04
C PRO A 20 -4.62 -5.59 -12.41
N SER A 21 -4.29 -5.91 -13.64
CA SER A 21 -4.19 -7.31 -13.99
C SER A 21 -2.83 -7.87 -13.65
N ARG A 22 -1.90 -7.05 -13.19
CA ARG A 22 -0.60 -7.54 -12.86
C ARG A 22 -0.43 -7.72 -11.39
N PRO A 23 0.36 -8.65 -10.96
CA PRO A 23 0.56 -8.86 -9.54
C PRO A 23 1.20 -7.65 -8.90
N LEU A 24 0.89 -7.42 -7.66
CA LEU A 24 1.50 -6.35 -6.91
C LEU A 24 3.02 -6.46 -6.93
N SER A 25 3.53 -7.67 -6.89
CA SER A 25 4.97 -7.87 -6.86
C SER A 25 5.66 -7.24 -8.06
N GLU A 26 5.01 -7.19 -9.19
CA GLU A 26 5.63 -6.56 -10.35
C GLU A 26 5.73 -5.06 -10.18
N ALA A 27 4.70 -4.45 -9.62
CA ALA A 27 4.74 -3.02 -9.38
C ALA A 27 5.82 -2.70 -8.36
N VAL A 28 5.94 -3.52 -7.34
CA VAL A 28 6.95 -3.32 -6.32
C VAL A 28 8.34 -3.49 -6.93
N GLU A 29 8.49 -4.49 -7.76
CA GLU A 29 9.77 -4.75 -8.39
C GLU A 29 10.22 -3.56 -9.23
N GLN A 30 9.32 -3.01 -10.03
CA GLN A 30 9.66 -1.89 -10.86
C GLN A 30 10.03 -0.68 -10.02
N HIS A 31 9.31 -0.47 -8.97
CA HIS A 31 9.57 0.66 -8.10
C HIS A 31 10.91 0.52 -7.40
N LEU A 32 11.20 -0.68 -6.93
CA LEU A 32 12.46 -0.92 -6.24
C LEU A 32 13.63 -0.84 -7.20
N GLN A 33 13.45 -1.33 -8.42
CA GLN A 33 14.52 -1.27 -9.40
C GLN A 33 14.86 0.18 -9.68
N ARG A 34 13.86 1.03 -9.84
CA ARG A 34 14.09 2.42 -10.08
C ARG A 34 14.78 3.07 -8.88
N TYR A 35 14.36 2.70 -7.69
CA TYR A 35 14.94 3.24 -6.48
C TYR A 35 16.43 2.93 -6.41
N PHE A 36 16.80 1.67 -6.70
CA PHE A 36 18.20 1.29 -6.70
C PHE A 36 18.96 1.99 -7.82
N ASP A 37 18.34 2.11 -8.98
CA ASP A 37 19.00 2.77 -10.11
C ASP A 37 19.32 4.22 -9.78
N LEU A 38 18.45 4.88 -9.04
CA LEU A 38 18.70 6.25 -8.69
C LEU A 38 19.88 6.42 -7.73
N HIS A 39 20.26 5.38 -7.05
CA HIS A 39 21.43 5.44 -6.18
C HIS A 39 22.73 5.20 -6.93
N GLY A 40 22.63 4.79 -8.18
CA GLY A 40 23.81 4.57 -9.00
C GLY A 40 24.67 3.45 -8.47
N ASP A 41 25.91 3.73 -8.23
CA ASP A 41 26.80 2.70 -7.75
C ASP A 41 26.73 2.53 -6.25
N GLN A 42 25.99 3.35 -5.56
CA GLN A 42 25.94 3.25 -4.14
C GLN A 42 24.73 2.50 -3.70
N LEU A 43 24.84 1.79 -2.60
CA LEU A 43 23.68 1.09 -2.08
C LEU A 43 22.83 2.04 -1.27
N PRO A 44 21.54 1.78 -1.19
CA PRO A 44 20.70 2.57 -0.29
C PRO A 44 21.14 2.42 1.14
N PRO A 45 20.75 3.32 2.00
CA PRO A 45 21.14 3.23 3.40
C PRO A 45 20.61 1.97 4.06
N PRO A 46 21.25 1.50 5.11
CA PRO A 46 20.77 0.32 5.82
C PRO A 46 19.38 0.52 6.39
N GLY A 47 18.71 -0.55 6.67
CA GLY A 47 17.35 -0.51 7.17
C GLY A 47 16.33 -0.56 6.05
N LEU A 48 16.78 -0.93 4.88
CA LEU A 48 15.92 -0.93 3.71
C LEU A 48 14.74 -1.85 3.85
N TYR A 49 14.95 -3.01 4.41
CA TYR A 49 13.86 -3.98 4.53
C TYR A 49 12.67 -3.35 5.28
N ASP A 50 12.95 -2.75 6.40
CA ASP A 50 11.91 -2.17 7.21
C ASP A 50 11.26 -0.98 6.51
N ARG A 51 12.06 -0.17 5.83
CA ARG A 51 11.50 0.97 5.11
C ARG A 51 10.57 0.53 4.00
N VAL A 52 10.94 -0.50 3.27
CA VAL A 52 10.09 -0.99 2.18
C VAL A 52 8.80 -1.58 2.74
N LEU A 53 8.90 -2.34 3.83
CA LEU A 53 7.70 -2.91 4.41
C LEU A 53 6.75 -1.83 4.87
N ARG A 54 7.26 -0.77 5.44
CA ARG A 54 6.40 0.31 5.90
C ARG A 54 5.73 1.01 4.73
N GLU A 55 6.43 1.14 3.62
CA GLU A 55 5.86 1.77 2.44
C GLU A 55 4.68 0.96 1.89
N VAL A 56 4.72 -0.34 2.03
CA VAL A 56 3.64 -1.19 1.56
C VAL A 56 2.54 -1.28 2.62
N GLU A 57 2.92 -1.39 3.86
CA GLU A 57 1.95 -1.53 4.94
C GLU A 57 1.04 -0.32 5.09
N ARG A 58 1.62 0.86 4.95
CA ARG A 58 0.83 2.05 5.17
C ARG A 58 -0.38 2.14 4.25
N PRO A 59 -0.23 2.08 2.93
CA PRO A 59 -1.40 2.14 2.08
C PRO A 59 -2.31 0.93 2.24
N LEU A 60 -1.73 -0.23 2.49
CA LEU A 60 -2.56 -1.42 2.66
C LEU A 60 -3.48 -1.27 3.85
N ILE A 61 -2.93 -0.87 4.98
CA ILE A 61 -3.73 -0.76 6.19
C ILE A 61 -4.69 0.41 6.09
N GLN A 62 -4.24 1.52 5.49
CA GLN A 62 -5.11 2.68 5.34
C GLN A 62 -6.34 2.33 4.48
N ILE A 63 -6.12 1.67 3.37
CA ILE A 63 -7.22 1.33 2.48
C ILE A 63 -8.14 0.29 3.14
N ALA A 64 -7.54 -0.69 3.80
CA ALA A 64 -8.35 -1.71 4.46
C ALA A 64 -9.18 -1.11 5.59
N LEU A 65 -8.60 -0.19 6.32
CA LEU A 65 -9.30 0.45 7.42
C LEU A 65 -10.43 1.32 6.90
N ASP A 66 -10.18 2.05 5.83
CA ASP A 66 -11.22 2.86 5.21
C ASP A 66 -12.36 1.97 4.71
N ALA A 67 -12.01 0.84 4.12
CA ALA A 67 -13.03 -0.08 3.62
C ALA A 67 -13.88 -0.66 4.75
N CYS A 68 -13.31 -0.68 5.95
CA CYS A 68 -14.03 -1.16 7.12
C CYS A 68 -14.63 0.00 7.92
N ASN A 69 -14.67 1.18 7.33
CA ASN A 69 -15.25 2.36 7.96
C ASN A 69 -14.59 2.69 9.30
N GLY A 70 -13.31 2.48 9.40
CA GLY A 70 -12.58 2.77 10.61
C GLY A 70 -12.69 1.73 11.70
N ASN A 71 -13.38 0.64 11.42
CA ASN A 71 -13.58 -0.39 12.42
C ASN A 71 -12.37 -1.28 12.48
N GLN A 72 -11.53 -1.09 13.50
CA GLN A 72 -10.28 -1.81 13.60
C GLN A 72 -10.46 -3.31 13.78
N LEU A 73 -11.50 -3.70 14.47
CA LEU A 73 -11.74 -5.11 14.67
C LEU A 73 -12.03 -5.80 13.34
N ARG A 74 -12.86 -5.20 12.53
CA ARG A 74 -13.17 -5.76 11.22
C ARG A 74 -11.95 -5.71 10.31
N CYS A 75 -11.16 -4.68 10.43
CA CYS A 75 -9.97 -4.54 9.61
C CYS A 75 -8.96 -5.63 9.97
N ALA A 76 -8.77 -5.90 11.25
CA ALA A 76 -7.85 -6.95 11.67
C ALA A 76 -8.32 -8.29 11.14
N ASP A 77 -9.62 -8.50 11.15
CA ASP A 77 -10.17 -9.73 10.64
C ASP A 77 -9.97 -9.84 9.14
N LEU A 78 -10.20 -8.75 8.43
CA LEU A 78 -9.98 -8.73 6.99
C LEU A 78 -8.53 -9.05 6.66
N LEU A 79 -7.60 -8.46 7.38
CA LEU A 79 -6.20 -8.68 7.11
C LEU A 79 -5.64 -9.94 7.75
N GLN A 80 -6.45 -10.56 8.61
CA GLN A 80 -6.03 -11.77 9.30
C GLN A 80 -4.79 -11.53 10.15
N ILE A 81 -4.80 -10.45 10.88
CA ILE A 81 -3.72 -10.19 11.82
C ILE A 81 -4.34 -9.91 13.18
N ASN A 82 -3.53 -10.02 14.19
CA ASN A 82 -3.99 -9.79 15.53
C ASN A 82 -4.41 -8.34 15.71
N ARG A 83 -5.50 -8.14 16.43
CA ARG A 83 -6.04 -6.82 16.64
C ARG A 83 -5.02 -5.88 17.30
N ASN A 84 -4.26 -6.38 18.24
CA ASN A 84 -3.27 -5.56 18.91
C ASN A 84 -2.13 -5.19 17.96
N THR A 85 -1.79 -6.12 17.08
CA THR A 85 -0.79 -5.87 16.07
C THR A 85 -1.26 -4.76 15.12
N LEU A 86 -2.51 -4.83 14.73
CA LEU A 86 -3.06 -3.81 13.85
C LEU A 86 -3.03 -2.45 14.53
N ARG A 87 -3.45 -2.41 15.79
CA ARG A 87 -3.49 -1.15 16.50
C ARG A 87 -2.09 -0.55 16.62
N LYS A 88 -1.10 -1.38 16.88
CA LYS A 88 0.24 -0.90 16.96
C LYS A 88 0.72 -0.34 15.62
N LYS A 89 0.39 -1.02 14.53
CA LYS A 89 0.79 -0.55 13.22
C LYS A 89 0.09 0.74 12.84
N VAL A 90 -1.15 0.90 13.23
CA VAL A 90 -1.87 2.13 12.96
C VAL A 90 -1.15 3.29 13.65
N ASN A 91 -0.69 3.08 14.86
CA ASN A 91 0.03 4.12 15.56
C ASN A 91 1.40 4.34 14.98
N ASP A 92 2.14 3.28 14.71
CA ASP A 92 3.50 3.40 14.22
C ASP A 92 3.58 4.02 12.83
N LEU A 93 2.58 3.76 12.03
CA LEU A 93 2.58 4.25 10.65
C LEU A 93 1.79 5.55 10.49
N ASN A 94 1.29 6.07 11.58
CA ASN A 94 0.51 7.30 11.53
C ASN A 94 -0.65 7.22 10.60
N ILE A 95 -1.38 6.14 10.67
CA ILE A 95 -2.51 5.96 9.81
C ILE A 95 -3.72 6.66 10.41
N GLU A 96 -4.45 7.36 9.58
CA GLU A 96 -5.61 8.04 10.05
C GLU A 96 -6.80 7.14 10.15
N VAL A 97 -7.44 7.12 11.31
CA VAL A 97 -8.60 6.30 11.47
C VAL A 97 -9.78 7.21 11.32
N THR A 98 -10.31 7.29 10.11
CA THR A 98 -11.41 8.16 9.92
C THR A 98 -12.62 7.34 9.81
N ARG A 99 -13.69 7.81 10.25
CA ARG A 99 -14.79 7.08 10.09
C ARG A 99 -15.57 7.69 9.13
N ARG A 100 -15.28 8.22 8.32
CA ARG A 100 -15.90 8.85 7.31
C ARG A 100 -16.92 8.39 6.73
N ARG A 101 -17.21 8.34 6.61
CA ARG A 101 -18.10 7.97 6.13
C ARG A 101 -19.04 8.35 5.93
N ARG A 102 -19.18 8.51 5.83
CA ARG A 102 -19.91 8.70 5.56
C ARG A 102 -20.57 9.43 5.41
N LEU A 103 -20.64 9.92 5.31
CA LEU A 103 -21.26 10.59 5.19
C LEU A 103 -21.77 10.99 4.77
N MET A 104 -21.94 11.14 4.71
CA MET A 104 -22.38 11.50 4.42
C MET A 104 -22.79 11.76 4.29
#